data_f01c4e86331a75337c1c91619d2ac573
#
_entry.id   f01c4e86331a75337c1c91619d2ac573
#
_cell.length_a   1.000
_cell.length_b   1.000
_cell.length_c   1.000
_cell.angle_alpha   90.00
_cell.angle_beta   90.00
_cell.angle_gamma   90.00
#
_symmetry.space_group_name_H-M   'P 1'
#
loop_
_entity.id
_entity.type
_entity.pdbx_description
1 polymer ?
#
loop_
_entity_poly.entity_id
_entity_poly.type
_entity_poly.pdbx_seq_one_letter_code
_entity_poly.pdbx_strand_id
1 'polypeptide(L)'
;THSGTLFPYTTLFRSLHSTLGQKKAEILASRFRDINPALELRVLPVFLKDENIPELLDDAAYDFVVDAIDTLAPKCHLIAESMKRHIKIVSSMGAGAKSDISQVRFADIWDTYHCGLSKAVRKRLQKMGIKRKLPVVFSTEQADPNAVLLTDDEMNKKSTCGTVSYMPAVFGCYLAEYVIKRL
;
A
#
# COMPACT_ATOMS: atom_id res chain seq x y z
N THR A 1 -6.86 30.09 15.61
CA THR A 1 -7.50 28.83 15.18
C THR A 1 -6.97 28.46 13.81
N HIS A 2 -5.80 27.82 13.75
CA HIS A 2 -5.31 27.21 12.53
C HIS A 2 -5.87 25.81 12.49
N SER A 3 -6.97 25.62 11.77
CA SER A 3 -7.32 24.31 11.27
C SER A 3 -6.22 23.92 10.28
N GLY A 4 -5.24 23.16 10.76
CA GLY A 4 -4.25 22.56 9.90
C GLY A 4 -4.96 21.64 8.93
N THR A 5 -5.23 22.13 7.73
CA THR A 5 -5.59 21.30 6.61
C THR A 5 -4.41 20.36 6.39
N LEU A 6 -4.52 19.15 6.91
CA LEU A 6 -3.71 18.03 6.48
C LEU A 6 -3.93 17.93 4.97
N PHE A 7 -3.00 18.48 4.19
CA PHE A 7 -3.01 18.27 2.76
C PHE A 7 -2.98 16.76 2.54
N PRO A 8 -4.01 16.22 1.93
CA PRO A 8 -4.01 14.79 1.69
C PRO A 8 -2.78 14.47 0.85
N TYR A 9 -1.96 13.57 1.34
CA TYR A 9 -0.75 13.00 0.73
C TYR A 9 -0.95 12.49 -0.70
N THR A 10 -2.11 12.72 -1.24
CA THR A 10 -2.53 12.33 -2.59
C THR A 10 -2.32 13.43 -3.62
N THR A 11 -1.94 14.65 -3.18
CA THR A 11 -2.01 15.87 -4.01
C THR A 11 -0.98 15.90 -5.13
N LEU A 12 0.22 15.38 -4.93
CA LEU A 12 1.29 15.48 -5.94
C LEU A 12 1.08 14.63 -7.19
N PHE A 13 0.37 13.49 -7.06
CA PHE A 13 0.27 12.54 -8.17
C PHE A 13 -1.15 12.21 -8.58
N ARG A 14 -2.15 12.49 -7.76
CA ARG A 14 -3.47 11.90 -7.89
C ARG A 14 -4.64 12.84 -7.65
N SER A 15 -4.54 13.75 -6.70
CA SER A 15 -5.64 14.62 -6.28
C SER A 15 -5.35 16.06 -6.62
N LEU A 16 -5.92 16.53 -7.70
CA LEU A 16 -6.04 17.93 -8.05
C LEU A 16 -7.40 18.44 -7.60
N HIS A 17 -7.59 19.75 -7.49
CA HIS A 17 -8.92 20.33 -7.24
C HIS A 17 -9.97 19.81 -8.22
N SER A 18 -9.59 19.65 -9.49
CA SER A 18 -10.44 19.11 -10.56
C SER A 18 -10.82 17.65 -10.41
N THR A 19 -10.16 16.89 -9.52
CA THR A 19 -10.39 15.45 -9.33
C THR A 19 -10.95 15.11 -7.95
N LEU A 20 -11.29 16.12 -7.14
CA LEU A 20 -11.94 15.92 -5.85
C LEU A 20 -13.27 15.17 -6.01
N GLY A 21 -13.50 14.17 -5.16
CA GLY A 21 -14.70 13.32 -5.21
C GLY A 21 -14.70 12.21 -6.26
N GLN A 22 -13.73 12.19 -7.17
CA GLN A 22 -13.61 11.13 -8.17
C GLN A 22 -12.91 9.89 -7.61
N LYS A 23 -13.18 8.72 -8.19
CA LYS A 23 -12.55 7.46 -7.78
C LYS A 23 -11.08 7.41 -8.18
N LYS A 24 -10.21 7.13 -7.23
CA LYS A 24 -8.75 7.11 -7.44
C LYS A 24 -8.30 6.20 -8.57
N ALA A 25 -8.90 5.01 -8.66
CA ALA A 25 -8.56 4.03 -9.69
C ALA A 25 -8.88 4.56 -11.10
N GLU A 26 -10.00 5.26 -11.27
CA GLU A 26 -10.42 5.83 -12.55
C GLU A 26 -9.50 6.99 -12.99
N ILE A 27 -9.13 7.88 -12.05
CA ILE A 27 -8.19 8.97 -12.32
C ILE A 27 -6.83 8.44 -12.75
N LEU A 28 -6.31 7.44 -12.03
CA LEU A 28 -5.02 6.84 -12.37
C LEU A 28 -5.08 6.10 -13.71
N ALA A 29 -6.19 5.42 -13.99
CA ALA A 29 -6.40 4.74 -15.27
C ALA A 29 -6.37 5.70 -16.46
N SER A 30 -7.04 6.85 -16.34
CA SER A 30 -7.00 7.89 -17.36
C SER A 30 -5.56 8.37 -17.62
N ARG A 31 -4.82 8.64 -16.54
CA ARG A 31 -3.43 9.06 -16.64
C ARG A 31 -2.53 8.01 -17.28
N PHE A 32 -2.70 6.73 -16.93
CA PHE A 32 -1.90 5.65 -17.49
C PHE A 32 -2.16 5.47 -18.99
N ARG A 33 -3.41 5.61 -19.45
CA ARG A 33 -3.75 5.56 -20.87
C ARG A 33 -3.21 6.75 -21.65
N ASP A 34 -3.12 7.92 -21.01
CA ASP A 34 -2.50 9.11 -21.62
C ASP A 34 -0.98 8.94 -21.78
N ILE A 35 -0.33 8.29 -20.81
CA ILE A 35 1.10 7.96 -20.88
C ILE A 35 1.39 6.87 -21.91
N ASN A 36 0.57 5.81 -21.93
CA ASN A 36 0.69 4.71 -22.88
C ASN A 36 -0.69 4.29 -23.39
N PRO A 37 -1.10 4.77 -24.58
CA PRO A 37 -2.40 4.44 -25.17
C PRO A 37 -2.59 2.95 -25.48
N ALA A 38 -1.50 2.20 -25.65
CA ALA A 38 -1.54 0.75 -25.90
C ALA A 38 -1.63 -0.11 -24.62
N LEU A 39 -1.69 0.54 -23.46
CA LEU A 39 -1.76 -0.19 -22.19
C LEU A 39 -3.10 -0.90 -22.03
N GLU A 40 -3.08 -2.21 -21.92
CA GLU A 40 -4.23 -3.01 -21.52
C GLU A 40 -4.42 -2.83 -20.00
N LEU A 41 -5.47 -2.13 -19.63
CA LEU A 41 -5.74 -1.76 -18.24
C LEU A 41 -7.14 -2.17 -17.83
N ARG A 42 -7.24 -3.11 -16.91
CA ARG A 42 -8.47 -3.44 -16.22
C ARG A 42 -8.56 -2.66 -14.91
N VAL A 43 -9.63 -1.92 -14.74
CA VAL A 43 -9.84 -1.05 -13.57
C VAL A 43 -11.01 -1.57 -12.76
N LEU A 44 -10.77 -1.88 -11.49
CA LEU A 44 -11.77 -2.38 -10.57
C LEU A 44 -11.89 -1.42 -9.38
N PRO A 45 -12.77 -0.44 -9.43
CA PRO A 45 -12.94 0.55 -8.36
C PRO A 45 -13.82 -0.02 -7.23
N VAL A 46 -13.38 -1.15 -6.67
CA VAL A 46 -14.06 -1.90 -5.61
C VAL A 46 -13.24 -1.91 -4.32
N PHE A 47 -13.90 -2.06 -3.20
CA PHE A 47 -13.22 -2.32 -1.94
C PHE A 47 -12.89 -3.81 -1.85
N LEU A 48 -11.59 -4.13 -1.69
CA LEU A 48 -11.15 -5.51 -1.53
C LEU A 48 -11.56 -6.02 -0.15
N LYS A 49 -12.28 -7.15 -0.15
CA LYS A 49 -12.67 -7.90 1.03
C LYS A 49 -12.16 -9.33 0.91
N ASP A 50 -12.11 -10.02 2.04
CA ASP A 50 -11.66 -11.41 2.11
C ASP A 50 -12.41 -12.32 1.11
N GLU A 51 -13.66 -12.00 0.83
CA GLU A 51 -14.55 -12.78 -0.04
C GLU A 51 -14.26 -12.64 -1.54
N ASN A 52 -13.82 -11.43 -1.99
CA ASN A 52 -13.62 -11.17 -3.43
C ASN A 52 -12.16 -11.29 -3.89
N ILE A 53 -11.21 -11.39 -2.97
CA ILE A 53 -9.79 -11.53 -3.31
C ILE A 53 -9.47 -12.85 -4.03
N PRO A 54 -9.99 -14.02 -3.62
CA PRO A 54 -9.74 -15.26 -4.33
C PRO A 54 -10.20 -15.20 -5.79
N GLU A 55 -11.43 -14.76 -6.03
CA GLU A 55 -12.01 -14.63 -7.38
C GLU A 55 -11.17 -13.68 -8.25
N LEU A 56 -10.75 -12.55 -7.70
CA LEU A 56 -9.90 -11.59 -8.40
C LEU A 56 -8.55 -12.20 -8.81
N LEU A 57 -7.95 -13.03 -7.97
CA LEU A 57 -6.66 -13.67 -8.26
C LEU A 57 -6.79 -14.88 -9.20
N ASP A 58 -7.97 -15.46 -9.33
CA ASP A 58 -8.25 -16.57 -10.24
C ASP A 58 -8.71 -16.10 -11.63
N ASP A 59 -9.01 -14.82 -11.79
CA ASP A 59 -9.59 -14.21 -12.98
C ASP A 59 -8.57 -14.02 -14.13
N ALA A 60 -7.28 -13.99 -13.84
CA ALA A 60 -6.21 -13.89 -14.82
C ALA A 60 -4.91 -14.54 -14.33
N ALA A 61 -4.02 -14.87 -15.27
CA ALA A 61 -2.65 -15.27 -14.94
C ALA A 61 -1.81 -14.05 -14.62
N TYR A 62 -1.56 -13.80 -13.33
CA TYR A 62 -0.75 -12.69 -12.87
C TYR A 62 0.71 -13.10 -12.68
N ASP A 63 1.65 -12.42 -13.33
CA ASP A 63 3.09 -12.58 -13.10
C ASP A 63 3.50 -12.02 -11.75
N PHE A 64 2.83 -10.94 -11.31
CA PHE A 64 3.20 -10.22 -10.10
C PHE A 64 2.00 -9.51 -9.44
N VAL A 65 1.95 -9.56 -8.12
CA VAL A 65 1.03 -8.76 -7.30
C VAL A 65 1.80 -7.68 -6.55
N VAL A 66 1.37 -6.44 -6.65
CA VAL A 66 1.89 -5.32 -5.86
C VAL A 66 0.82 -4.91 -4.86
N ASP A 67 1.09 -5.15 -3.58
CA ASP A 67 0.19 -4.80 -2.51
C ASP A 67 0.56 -3.44 -1.90
N ALA A 68 -0.34 -2.48 -2.01
CA ALA A 68 -0.25 -1.16 -1.41
C ALA A 68 -1.46 -0.83 -0.51
N ILE A 69 -2.13 -1.86 0.01
CA ILE A 69 -3.29 -1.71 0.91
C ILE A 69 -2.80 -1.29 2.29
N ASP A 70 -3.45 -0.32 2.91
CA ASP A 70 -3.17 0.14 4.27
C ASP A 70 -4.07 -0.51 5.34
N THR A 71 -5.17 -1.14 4.93
CA THR A 71 -6.09 -1.84 5.81
C THR A 71 -5.63 -3.28 6.06
N LEU A 72 -5.51 -3.66 7.33
CA LEU A 72 -4.83 -4.89 7.75
C LEU A 72 -5.48 -6.18 7.24
N ALA A 73 -6.81 -6.30 7.31
CA ALA A 73 -7.49 -7.56 6.96
C ALA A 73 -7.33 -7.88 5.47
N PRO A 74 -7.78 -7.04 4.52
CA PRO A 74 -7.65 -7.34 3.10
C PRO A 74 -6.19 -7.45 2.65
N LYS A 75 -5.27 -6.65 3.24
CA LYS A 75 -3.84 -6.77 2.97
C LYS A 75 -3.31 -8.17 3.28
N CYS A 76 -3.57 -8.67 4.48
CA CYS A 76 -3.09 -9.99 4.88
C CYS A 76 -3.75 -11.11 4.08
N HIS A 77 -5.01 -10.94 3.69
CA HIS A 77 -5.71 -11.92 2.87
C HIS A 77 -5.16 -11.95 1.45
N LEU A 78 -4.93 -10.78 0.83
CA LEU A 78 -4.29 -10.68 -0.48
C LEU A 78 -2.90 -11.35 -0.49
N ILE A 79 -2.09 -11.11 0.54
CA ILE A 79 -0.78 -11.74 0.69
C ILE A 79 -0.91 -13.26 0.78
N ALA A 80 -1.82 -13.74 1.63
CA ALA A 80 -2.03 -15.17 1.85
C ALA A 80 -2.50 -15.88 0.57
N GLU A 81 -3.49 -15.33 -0.11
CA GLU A 81 -4.05 -15.92 -1.32
C GLU A 81 -3.09 -15.85 -2.51
N SER A 82 -2.28 -14.80 -2.63
CA SER A 82 -1.20 -14.73 -3.63
C SER A 82 -0.15 -15.80 -3.37
N MET A 83 0.29 -15.97 -2.12
CA MET A 83 1.26 -17.01 -1.74
C MET A 83 0.73 -18.43 -1.96
N LYS A 84 -0.53 -18.67 -1.69
CA LYS A 84 -1.20 -19.96 -1.92
C LYS A 84 -1.22 -20.35 -3.40
N ARG A 85 -1.40 -19.35 -4.26
CA ARG A 85 -1.40 -19.51 -5.74
C ARG A 85 0.00 -19.45 -6.35
N HIS A 86 1.05 -19.32 -5.53
CA HIS A 86 2.43 -19.16 -5.99
C HIS A 86 2.67 -17.93 -6.87
N ILE A 87 1.80 -16.91 -6.80
CA ILE A 87 2.00 -15.64 -7.50
C ILE A 87 3.07 -14.84 -6.76
N LYS A 88 4.04 -14.28 -7.50
CA LYS A 88 5.04 -13.38 -6.92
C LYS A 88 4.36 -12.15 -6.32
N ILE A 89 4.72 -11.76 -5.11
CA ILE A 89 4.13 -10.60 -4.44
C ILE A 89 5.20 -9.76 -3.76
N VAL A 90 5.03 -8.44 -3.82
CA VAL A 90 5.75 -7.45 -3.01
C VAL A 90 4.75 -6.53 -2.32
N SER A 91 5.02 -6.14 -1.09
CA SER A 91 4.07 -5.36 -0.29
C SER A 91 4.69 -4.07 0.25
N SER A 92 3.92 -2.98 0.19
CA SER A 92 4.25 -1.72 0.84
C SER A 92 3.85 -1.74 2.31
N MET A 93 4.75 -1.32 3.17
CA MET A 93 4.43 -1.10 4.58
C MET A 93 4.00 0.35 4.85
N GLY A 94 3.86 0.74 6.12
CA GLY A 94 3.38 2.07 6.49
C GLY A 94 4.41 3.17 6.19
N ALA A 95 3.99 4.18 5.46
CA ALA A 95 4.76 5.40 5.16
C ALA A 95 4.37 6.58 6.08
N GLY A 96 3.33 6.45 6.90
CA GLY A 96 2.85 7.50 7.80
C GLY A 96 3.81 7.80 8.94
N ALA A 97 3.82 9.07 9.38
CA ALA A 97 4.67 9.60 10.43
C ALA A 97 6.19 9.44 10.16
N LYS A 98 6.58 9.51 8.90
CA LYS A 98 7.95 9.37 8.41
C LYS A 98 8.26 10.40 7.35
N SER A 99 9.50 10.87 7.31
CA SER A 99 9.95 11.96 6.44
C SER A 99 11.31 11.72 5.78
N ASP A 100 12.13 10.82 6.33
CA ASP A 100 13.47 10.55 5.82
C ASP A 100 13.46 9.45 4.74
N ILE A 101 13.58 9.88 3.49
CA ILE A 101 13.62 8.96 2.34
C ILE A 101 14.88 8.07 2.32
N SER A 102 15.97 8.50 2.96
CA SER A 102 17.22 7.72 3.01
C SER A 102 17.08 6.43 3.83
N GLN A 103 16.05 6.37 4.67
CA GLN A 103 15.72 5.21 5.49
C GLN A 103 14.74 4.23 4.85
N VAL A 104 14.27 4.52 3.63
CA VAL A 104 13.41 3.58 2.88
C VAL A 104 14.28 2.46 2.29
N ARG A 105 13.84 1.21 2.47
CA ARG A 105 14.56 0.03 1.98
C ARG A 105 13.67 -1.17 1.78
N PHE A 106 14.22 -2.18 1.08
CA PHE A 106 13.65 -3.52 1.04
C PHE A 106 14.07 -4.34 2.26
N ALA A 107 13.19 -5.22 2.69
CA ALA A 107 13.48 -6.29 3.63
C ALA A 107 12.53 -7.47 3.44
N ASP A 108 12.80 -8.58 4.13
CA ASP A 108 11.75 -9.54 4.44
C ASP A 108 10.82 -8.93 5.50
N ILE A 109 9.53 -9.22 5.44
CA ILE A 109 8.56 -8.75 6.44
C ILE A 109 9.00 -9.11 7.87
N TRP A 110 9.68 -10.24 8.04
CA TRP A 110 10.14 -10.74 9.33
C TRP A 110 11.30 -9.94 9.94
N ASP A 111 12.06 -9.23 9.08
CA ASP A 111 13.20 -8.40 9.46
C ASP A 111 12.83 -6.92 9.67
N THR A 112 11.54 -6.57 9.50
CA THR A 112 11.10 -5.18 9.63
C THR A 112 10.96 -4.74 11.08
N TYR A 113 11.25 -3.48 11.34
CA TYR A 113 11.13 -2.82 12.65
C TYR A 113 10.63 -1.37 12.51
N HIS A 114 10.35 -0.69 13.60
CA HIS A 114 9.87 0.69 13.66
C HIS A 114 8.64 0.99 12.77
N CYS A 115 7.84 -0.03 12.44
CA CYS A 115 6.64 0.12 11.63
C CYS A 115 5.46 -0.63 12.26
N GLY A 116 4.45 0.10 12.69
CA GLY A 116 3.24 -0.45 13.32
C GLY A 116 2.47 -1.39 12.39
N LEU A 117 2.33 -1.01 11.11
CA LEU A 117 1.65 -1.85 10.12
C LEU A 117 2.40 -3.17 9.90
N SER A 118 3.73 -3.13 9.74
CA SER A 118 4.53 -4.36 9.60
C SER A 118 4.36 -5.29 10.80
N LYS A 119 4.37 -4.74 12.02
CA LYS A 119 4.15 -5.51 13.26
C LYS A 119 2.77 -6.19 13.25
N ALA A 120 1.73 -5.47 12.84
CA ALA A 120 0.38 -6.01 12.77
C ALA A 120 0.25 -7.08 11.69
N VAL A 121 0.84 -6.86 10.50
CA VAL A 121 0.88 -7.83 9.39
C VAL A 121 1.57 -9.11 9.82
N ARG A 122 2.78 -9.03 10.39
CA ARG A 122 3.50 -10.22 10.92
C ARG A 122 2.64 -11.03 11.88
N LYS A 123 2.04 -10.34 12.87
CA LYS A 123 1.19 -11.02 13.88
C LYS A 123 0.00 -11.74 13.24
N ARG A 124 -0.60 -11.13 12.21
CA ARG A 124 -1.74 -11.74 11.51
C ARG A 124 -1.32 -12.90 10.60
N LEU A 125 -0.24 -12.74 9.84
CA LEU A 125 0.30 -13.82 9.00
C LEU A 125 0.73 -15.04 9.86
N GLN A 126 1.34 -14.82 11.00
CA GLN A 126 1.65 -15.91 11.95
C GLN A 126 0.40 -16.67 12.41
N LYS A 127 -0.69 -15.95 12.74
CA LYS A 127 -1.98 -16.57 13.10
C LYS A 127 -2.61 -17.37 11.94
N MET A 128 -2.31 -16.96 10.69
CA MET A 128 -2.73 -17.67 9.47
C MET A 128 -1.79 -18.84 9.11
N GLY A 129 -0.77 -19.12 9.92
CA GLY A 129 0.21 -20.18 9.68
C GLY A 129 1.26 -19.85 8.62
N ILE A 130 1.31 -18.59 8.15
CA ILE A 130 2.23 -18.16 7.11
C ILE A 130 3.55 -17.72 7.74
N LYS A 131 4.64 -18.41 7.34
CA LYS A 131 6.02 -18.13 7.78
C LYS A 131 6.97 -17.90 6.59
N ARG A 132 6.44 -17.92 5.36
CA ARG A 132 7.23 -17.72 4.14
C ARG A 132 7.76 -16.30 4.07
N LYS A 133 8.89 -16.13 3.36
CA LYS A 133 9.45 -14.82 3.04
C LYS A 133 8.45 -13.97 2.26
N LEU A 134 8.34 -12.71 2.63
CA LEU A 134 7.56 -11.70 1.94
C LEU A 134 8.43 -10.46 1.74
N PRO A 135 8.82 -10.14 0.51
CA PRO A 135 9.53 -8.91 0.24
C PRO A 135 8.62 -7.70 0.49
N VAL A 136 9.13 -6.75 1.24
CA VAL A 136 8.39 -5.52 1.56
C VAL A 136 9.26 -4.28 1.40
N VAL A 137 8.62 -3.17 1.06
CA VAL A 137 9.20 -1.83 1.19
C VAL A 137 8.76 -1.24 2.53
N PHE A 138 9.71 -0.78 3.32
CA PHE A 138 9.46 -0.14 4.61
C PHE A 138 10.50 0.94 4.89
N SER A 139 10.28 1.78 5.89
CA SER A 139 11.29 2.70 6.39
C SER A 139 11.75 2.28 7.78
N THR A 140 13.04 2.37 8.03
CA THR A 140 13.66 2.10 9.34
C THR A 140 13.52 3.28 10.30
N GLU A 141 13.07 4.43 9.80
CA GLU A 141 12.79 5.61 10.61
C GLU A 141 11.79 5.28 11.72
N GLN A 142 12.05 5.75 12.93
CA GLN A 142 11.07 5.65 14.01
C GLN A 142 9.96 6.68 13.77
N ALA A 143 8.71 6.23 13.77
CA ALA A 143 7.57 7.13 13.59
C ALA A 143 7.54 8.19 14.71
N ASP A 144 7.32 9.46 14.34
CA ASP A 144 7.11 10.53 15.32
C ASP A 144 5.77 10.28 16.06
N PRO A 145 5.80 10.10 17.38
CA PRO A 145 4.57 9.90 18.16
C PRO A 145 3.57 11.06 18.02
N ASN A 146 4.06 12.29 17.79
CA ASN A 146 3.21 13.48 17.65
C ASN A 146 2.51 13.53 16.29
N ALA A 147 2.96 12.77 15.30
CA ALA A 147 2.33 12.69 13.99
C ALA A 147 1.17 11.66 13.92
N VAL A 148 0.86 11.02 15.04
CA VAL A 148 -0.21 10.02 15.15
C VAL A 148 -1.44 10.67 15.79
N LEU A 149 -2.52 10.78 15.02
CA LEU A 149 -3.82 11.24 15.51
C LEU A 149 -4.72 10.03 15.76
N LEU A 150 -5.32 9.94 16.95
CA LEU A 150 -6.37 8.98 17.23
C LEU A 150 -7.65 9.49 16.55
N THR A 151 -8.31 8.64 15.78
CA THR A 151 -9.57 8.98 15.10
C THR A 151 -10.60 7.91 15.44
N ASP A 152 -11.77 8.36 15.89
CA ASP A 152 -12.94 7.48 16.11
C ASP A 152 -13.82 7.36 14.86
N ASP A 153 -13.56 8.16 13.81
CA ASP A 153 -14.47 8.36 12.68
C ASP A 153 -14.18 7.50 11.43
N GLU A 154 -13.06 6.76 11.35
CA GLU A 154 -12.78 5.90 10.19
C GLU A 154 -13.09 4.43 10.48
N MET A 155 -14.03 3.84 9.71
CA MET A 155 -14.31 2.41 9.75
C MET A 155 -13.01 1.60 9.60
N ASN A 156 -12.67 0.80 10.63
CA ASN A 156 -11.51 -0.08 10.70
C ASN A 156 -10.14 0.57 10.94
N LYS A 157 -10.04 1.85 11.26
CA LYS A 157 -8.80 2.50 11.68
C LYS A 157 -8.94 3.12 13.07
N LYS A 158 -8.03 2.76 13.97
CA LYS A 158 -7.95 3.32 15.34
C LYS A 158 -7.08 4.57 15.43
N SER A 159 -6.31 4.86 14.39
CA SER A 159 -5.42 6.02 14.33
C SER A 159 -5.09 6.37 12.88
N THR A 160 -4.95 7.65 12.61
CA THR A 160 -4.46 8.20 11.35
C THR A 160 -3.11 8.84 11.59
N CYS A 161 -2.14 8.57 10.71
CA CYS A 161 -0.83 9.20 10.76
C CYS A 161 -0.73 10.24 9.65
N GLY A 162 -0.22 11.43 9.99
CA GLY A 162 0.20 12.39 9.00
C GLY A 162 1.24 11.75 8.06
N THR A 163 1.17 12.06 6.77
CA THR A 163 2.11 11.53 5.78
C THR A 163 2.56 12.65 4.85
N VAL A 164 3.87 12.85 4.74
CA VAL A 164 4.42 13.77 3.75
C VAL A 164 4.28 13.17 2.36
N SER A 165 3.94 14.00 1.37
CA SER A 165 3.50 13.55 0.05
C SER A 165 4.52 12.70 -0.73
N TYR A 166 5.81 12.99 -0.57
CA TYR A 166 6.88 12.29 -1.28
C TYR A 166 7.14 10.88 -0.74
N MET A 167 6.86 10.59 0.53
CA MET A 167 7.14 9.26 1.10
C MET A 167 6.39 8.13 0.40
N PRO A 168 5.07 8.18 0.18
CA PRO A 168 4.38 7.15 -0.60
C PRO A 168 4.88 7.05 -2.05
N ALA A 169 5.33 8.16 -2.64
CA ALA A 169 5.90 8.17 -3.98
C ALA A 169 7.22 7.39 -4.06
N VAL A 170 8.12 7.60 -3.08
CA VAL A 170 9.38 6.85 -2.97
C VAL A 170 9.10 5.36 -2.76
N PHE A 171 8.16 5.01 -1.88
CA PHE A 171 7.74 3.61 -1.70
C PHE A 171 7.25 3.00 -3.03
N GLY A 172 6.46 3.76 -3.81
CA GLY A 172 6.01 3.34 -5.14
C GLY A 172 7.16 3.11 -6.11
N CYS A 173 8.17 3.98 -6.13
CA CYS A 173 9.38 3.82 -6.96
C CYS A 173 10.15 2.54 -6.59
N TYR A 174 10.32 2.27 -5.30
CA TYR A 174 10.92 1.02 -4.84
C TYR A 174 10.14 -0.21 -5.30
N LEU A 175 8.81 -0.20 -5.14
CA LEU A 175 7.97 -1.30 -5.61
C LEU A 175 8.11 -1.52 -7.12
N ALA A 176 8.11 -0.44 -7.91
CA ALA A 176 8.31 -0.51 -9.36
C ALA A 176 9.68 -1.10 -9.72
N GLU A 177 10.75 -0.64 -9.08
CA GLU A 177 12.11 -1.21 -9.25
C GLU A 177 12.12 -2.70 -8.94
N TYR A 178 11.48 -3.11 -7.84
CA TYR A 178 11.45 -4.51 -7.43
C TYR A 178 10.80 -5.40 -8.48
N VAL A 179 9.67 -4.96 -9.03
CA VAL A 179 8.92 -5.70 -10.05
C VAL A 179 9.70 -5.76 -11.36
N ILE A 180 10.13 -4.60 -11.89
CA ILE A 180 10.82 -4.49 -13.19
C ILE A 180 12.08 -5.37 -13.24
N LYS A 181 12.83 -5.47 -12.14
CA LYS A 181 14.03 -6.31 -12.08
C LYS A 181 13.73 -7.81 -11.98
N ARG A 182 12.49 -8.24 -11.84
CA ARG A 182 12.09 -9.65 -11.58
C ARG A 182 11.02 -10.18 -12.52
N LEU A 183 10.52 -9.35 -13.42
CA LEU A 183 9.80 -9.75 -14.63
C LEU A 183 10.78 -10.29 -15.67
#